data_a6bf6f0e0e14fc2fb2424152586cccc9
#
_entry.id   a6bf6f0e0e14fc2fb2424152586cccc9
#
_cell.length_a   1.000
_cell.length_b   1.000
_cell.length_c   1.000
_cell.angle_alpha   90.00
_cell.angle_beta   90.00
_cell.angle_gamma   90.00
#
_symmetry.space_group_name_H-M   'P 1'
#
loop_
_entity.id
_entity.type
_entity.pdbx_description
1 polymer ?
#
loop_
_entity_poly.entity_id
_entity_poly.type
_entity_poly.pdbx_seq_one_letter_code
_entity_poly.pdbx_strand_id
1 'polypeptide(L)'
;MQRIGSRRAALVLALVALGACDAPPTATRTAADQPEDVRAMVEHMGFRGDMVQDFGSYVLVEGDIRITKDELRASQKLSGNPRGPRFQYRTTNLVGSPKVHQIVVDVSGLASVPAWQTAARDALTQWSGISGSYVKMVEGSPADITISTTCTSSNVAAFASFPSGGNPGATVYVNTCFGYTVNSSQQLRNMVHELGHTLGFRHSNYTQMGETAGTEGAVLVTGTPTSGNDANSVMNGGTALNSWIGFSTYDQTAVRALYWLPTVSSLSVTDSGGYPLIGWSAPLDATSFTVRLINYNSVNGNYQNRFFSPLGTTTGTSLLDSENPYTGLHDKCGVEGPDGNIYGGWYEYGIVAQYANGSSSEARIYAPIGEC
;
A
#
# COMPACT_ATOMS: atom_id res chain seq x y z
N MET A 1 -97.10 -31.72 37.15
CA MET A 1 -97.20 -31.56 38.59
C MET A 1 -95.85 -31.61 39.21
N GLN A 2 -95.48 -30.70 39.91
CA GLN A 2 -94.53 -30.43 40.95
C GLN A 2 -93.54 -29.27 40.61
N ARG A 3 -93.55 -28.36 41.53
CA ARG A 3 -92.94 -27.06 41.55
C ARG A 3 -91.37 -27.17 41.79
N ILE A 4 -90.64 -26.38 41.07
CA ILE A 4 -89.19 -26.19 41.26
C ILE A 4 -89.00 -24.87 41.99
N GLY A 5 -88.37 -24.96 43.20
CA GLY A 5 -88.03 -23.79 43.99
C GLY A 5 -86.69 -23.21 43.60
N SER A 6 -86.75 -21.90 43.40
CA SER A 6 -85.52 -21.09 43.13
C SER A 6 -84.71 -20.85 44.41
N ARG A 7 -83.42 -21.20 44.46
CA ARG A 7 -82.49 -20.70 45.44
C ARG A 7 -81.53 -19.72 44.81
N ARG A 8 -81.56 -18.51 45.29
CA ARG A 8 -80.60 -17.46 44.96
C ARG A 8 -79.33 -17.74 45.75
N ALA A 9 -78.22 -17.93 45.04
CA ALA A 9 -76.90 -17.97 45.65
C ALA A 9 -76.30 -16.57 45.56
N ALA A 10 -75.91 -16.02 46.68
CA ALA A 10 -75.19 -14.76 46.78
C ALA A 10 -73.70 -14.98 46.40
N LEU A 11 -73.25 -14.24 45.44
CA LEU A 11 -71.83 -14.23 44.98
C LEU A 11 -71.06 -13.25 45.89
N VAL A 12 -70.19 -13.75 46.74
CA VAL A 12 -69.24 -12.95 47.51
C VAL A 12 -68.03 -12.71 46.66
N LEU A 13 -67.82 -11.45 46.25
CA LEU A 13 -66.66 -10.99 45.47
C LEU A 13 -65.50 -10.80 46.48
N ALA A 14 -64.52 -11.73 46.48
CA ALA A 14 -63.28 -11.56 47.23
C ALA A 14 -62.33 -10.75 46.30
N LEU A 15 -62.00 -9.51 46.67
CA LEU A 15 -60.91 -8.75 46.09
C LEU A 15 -59.57 -9.36 46.55
N VAL A 16 -58.86 -10.02 45.64
CA VAL A 16 -57.46 -10.39 45.87
C VAL A 16 -56.62 -9.19 45.43
N ALA A 17 -56.08 -8.45 46.34
CA ALA A 17 -55.01 -7.47 46.10
C ALA A 17 -53.75 -8.20 45.61
N LEU A 18 -53.47 -8.12 44.30
CA LEU A 18 -52.16 -8.54 43.77
C LEU A 18 -51.13 -7.48 44.18
N GLY A 19 -50.31 -7.82 45.18
CA GLY A 19 -49.10 -7.06 45.48
C GLY A 19 -48.16 -7.14 44.27
N ALA A 20 -47.94 -6.02 43.60
CA ALA A 20 -46.89 -5.86 42.63
C ALA A 20 -45.56 -5.99 43.38
N CYS A 21 -44.84 -7.10 43.20
CA CYS A 21 -43.45 -7.17 43.55
C CYS A 21 -42.72 -6.23 42.58
N ASP A 22 -42.27 -5.06 43.05
CA ASP A 22 -41.29 -4.24 42.35
C ASP A 22 -40.04 -5.10 42.16
N ALA A 23 -39.83 -5.57 40.92
CA ALA A 23 -38.55 -6.13 40.51
C ALA A 23 -37.50 -5.00 40.63
N PRO A 24 -36.33 -5.26 41.22
CA PRO A 24 -35.27 -4.26 41.25
C PRO A 24 -34.96 -3.81 39.81
N PRO A 25 -34.67 -2.52 39.57
CA PRO A 25 -34.37 -2.05 38.25
C PRO A 25 -33.23 -2.87 37.69
N THR A 26 -33.50 -3.59 36.61
CA THR A 26 -32.46 -4.30 35.85
C THR A 26 -31.47 -3.23 35.40
N ALA A 27 -30.28 -3.22 36.00
CA ALA A 27 -29.22 -2.31 35.58
C ALA A 27 -29.05 -2.47 34.05
N THR A 28 -29.35 -1.42 33.33
CA THR A 28 -29.14 -1.37 31.87
C THR A 28 -27.63 -1.45 31.69
N ARG A 29 -27.12 -2.64 31.34
CA ARG A 29 -25.72 -2.79 30.95
C ARG A 29 -25.47 -1.83 29.80
N THR A 30 -24.58 -0.88 30.02
CA THR A 30 -24.12 -0.01 28.96
C THR A 30 -23.36 -0.85 27.92
N ALA A 31 -23.33 -0.43 26.67
CA ALA A 31 -22.64 -1.16 25.61
C ALA A 31 -21.14 -1.43 25.94
N ALA A 32 -20.57 -0.67 26.90
CA ALA A 32 -19.21 -0.86 27.41
C ALA A 32 -19.05 -2.09 28.34
N ASP A 33 -20.14 -2.67 28.89
CA ASP A 33 -20.11 -3.80 29.81
C ASP A 33 -20.27 -5.17 29.12
N GLN A 34 -20.42 -5.20 27.79
CA GLN A 34 -20.45 -6.46 27.03
C GLN A 34 -19.02 -6.91 26.74
N PRO A 35 -18.67 -8.19 26.94
CA PRO A 35 -17.38 -8.71 26.48
C PRO A 35 -17.25 -8.46 24.99
N GLU A 36 -16.13 -7.89 24.56
CA GLU A 36 -15.85 -7.70 23.12
C GLU A 36 -15.82 -9.07 22.43
N ASP A 37 -16.69 -9.27 21.45
CA ASP A 37 -16.60 -10.42 20.57
C ASP A 37 -15.48 -10.18 19.54
N VAL A 38 -14.26 -10.39 19.98
CA VAL A 38 -13.04 -10.22 19.18
C VAL A 38 -13.10 -11.01 17.89
N ARG A 39 -13.69 -12.21 17.93
CA ARG A 39 -13.83 -13.05 16.75
C ARG A 39 -14.77 -12.41 15.73
N ALA A 40 -15.94 -11.94 16.13
CA ALA A 40 -16.88 -11.26 15.24
C ALA A 40 -16.27 -9.96 14.70
N MET A 41 -15.51 -9.22 15.52
CA MET A 41 -14.84 -7.99 15.08
C MET A 41 -13.76 -8.27 14.03
N VAL A 42 -12.99 -9.33 14.21
CA VAL A 42 -11.96 -9.79 13.24
C VAL A 42 -12.62 -10.27 11.94
N GLU A 43 -13.73 -11.02 12.03
CA GLU A 43 -14.51 -11.45 10.87
C GLU A 43 -15.13 -10.26 10.11
N HIS A 44 -15.54 -9.21 10.83
CA HIS A 44 -16.00 -7.96 10.21
C HIS A 44 -14.88 -7.25 9.43
N MET A 45 -13.66 -7.28 9.95
CA MET A 45 -12.47 -6.80 9.22
C MET A 45 -12.11 -7.71 8.04
N GLY A 46 -12.73 -8.89 7.94
CA GLY A 46 -12.59 -9.83 6.85
C GLY A 46 -11.46 -10.81 7.01
N PHE A 47 -10.98 -11.01 8.21
CA PHE A 47 -10.06 -12.07 8.55
C PHE A 47 -10.83 -13.30 9.06
N ARG A 48 -10.20 -14.45 9.04
CA ARG A 48 -10.79 -15.68 9.57
C ARG A 48 -10.87 -15.64 11.09
N GLY A 49 -12.06 -15.71 11.63
CA GLY A 49 -12.26 -15.73 13.09
C GLY A 49 -11.74 -16.99 13.80
N ASP A 50 -11.57 -18.11 13.07
CA ASP A 50 -10.96 -19.32 13.59
C ASP A 50 -9.42 -19.27 13.61
N MET A 51 -8.80 -18.27 12.96
CA MET A 51 -7.36 -18.03 12.95
C MET A 51 -6.97 -16.80 13.78
N VAL A 52 -7.83 -16.35 14.69
CA VAL A 52 -7.53 -15.23 15.60
C VAL A 52 -6.95 -15.74 16.90
N GLN A 53 -5.91 -15.08 17.39
CA GLN A 53 -5.33 -15.28 18.72
C GLN A 53 -5.38 -13.95 19.48
N ASP A 54 -6.04 -13.94 20.64
CA ASP A 54 -6.22 -12.73 21.45
C ASP A 54 -5.12 -12.63 22.53
N PHE A 55 -4.34 -11.55 22.50
CA PHE A 55 -3.26 -11.22 23.44
C PHE A 55 -3.62 -10.05 24.37
N GLY A 56 -4.91 -9.77 24.58
CA GLY A 56 -5.40 -8.74 25.49
C GLY A 56 -5.39 -7.34 24.86
N SER A 57 -4.26 -6.74 24.57
CA SER A 57 -4.14 -5.42 23.95
C SER A 57 -4.15 -5.44 22.43
N TYR A 58 -3.90 -6.59 21.81
CA TYR A 58 -3.91 -6.81 20.37
C TYR A 58 -4.35 -8.24 20.05
N VAL A 59 -4.67 -8.48 18.80
CA VAL A 59 -4.91 -9.81 18.23
C VAL A 59 -3.89 -10.11 17.13
N LEU A 60 -3.55 -11.40 16.97
CA LEU A 60 -2.93 -11.90 15.75
C LEU A 60 -4.01 -12.56 14.90
N VAL A 61 -4.05 -12.18 13.64
CA VAL A 61 -4.92 -12.76 12.62
C VAL A 61 -4.08 -13.38 11.52
N GLU A 62 -4.59 -14.45 10.92
CA GLU A 62 -3.91 -15.17 9.82
C GLU A 62 -2.49 -15.66 10.17
N GLY A 63 -2.13 -15.57 11.45
CA GLY A 63 -0.91 -16.10 12.04
C GLY A 63 0.19 -15.06 12.24
N ASP A 64 0.23 -13.95 11.49
CA ASP A 64 1.36 -13.00 11.46
C ASP A 64 0.95 -11.53 11.33
N ILE A 65 -0.33 -11.22 11.23
CA ILE A 65 -0.82 -9.85 11.15
C ILE A 65 -1.29 -9.40 12.53
N ARG A 66 -0.63 -8.38 13.08
CA ARG A 66 -0.98 -7.78 14.36
C ARG A 66 -1.98 -6.63 14.19
N ILE A 67 -3.10 -6.72 14.90
CA ILE A 67 -4.11 -5.66 14.98
C ILE A 67 -4.33 -5.30 16.44
N THR A 68 -4.20 -4.02 16.80
CA THR A 68 -4.50 -3.55 18.15
C THR A 68 -6.02 -3.57 18.41
N LYS A 69 -6.43 -3.65 19.67
CA LYS A 69 -7.86 -3.57 20.04
C LYS A 69 -8.49 -2.25 19.61
N ASP A 70 -7.72 -1.15 19.57
CA ASP A 70 -8.24 0.15 19.15
C ASP A 70 -8.46 0.20 17.63
N GLU A 71 -7.54 -0.34 16.81
CA GLU A 71 -7.73 -0.54 15.38
C GLU A 71 -8.93 -1.45 15.11
N LEU A 72 -9.05 -2.53 15.86
CA LEU A 72 -10.17 -3.47 15.75
C LEU A 72 -11.53 -2.78 16.02
N ARG A 73 -11.61 -1.92 17.05
CA ARG A 73 -12.81 -1.11 17.35
C ARG A 73 -13.09 -0.07 16.26
N ALA A 74 -12.05 0.58 15.77
CA ALA A 74 -12.18 1.60 14.72
C ALA A 74 -12.71 0.98 13.41
N SER A 75 -12.30 -0.23 13.08
CA SER A 75 -12.69 -0.94 11.84
C SER A 75 -14.18 -1.26 11.77
N GLN A 76 -14.87 -1.42 12.91
CA GLN A 76 -16.31 -1.72 12.93
C GLN A 76 -17.19 -0.65 12.29
N LYS A 77 -16.63 0.51 11.94
CA LYS A 77 -17.35 1.65 11.33
C LYS A 77 -17.29 1.66 9.81
N LEU A 78 -16.58 0.73 9.18
CA LEU A 78 -16.31 0.73 7.72
C LEU A 78 -16.90 -0.53 7.05
N SER A 79 -17.31 -0.45 5.78
CA SER A 79 -17.94 -1.55 5.03
C SER A 79 -17.39 -1.70 3.60
N GLY A 80 -17.19 -2.96 3.13
CA GLY A 80 -16.89 -3.28 1.73
C GLY A 80 -16.30 -4.67 1.49
N ASN A 81 -16.69 -5.37 0.40
CA ASN A 81 -16.24 -6.74 0.08
C ASN A 81 -15.99 -6.96 -1.42
N PRO A 82 -14.85 -7.51 -1.88
CA PRO A 82 -14.69 -8.13 -3.20
C PRO A 82 -14.20 -9.60 -3.18
N ARG A 83 -14.60 -10.40 -4.17
CA ARG A 83 -14.36 -11.85 -4.30
C ARG A 83 -13.54 -12.22 -5.55
N GLY A 84 -12.67 -13.29 -5.45
CA GLY A 84 -12.10 -14.08 -6.56
C GLY A 84 -10.61 -14.41 -6.39
N PRO A 85 -10.07 -15.54 -7.01
CA PRO A 85 -8.67 -15.95 -6.90
C PRO A 85 -7.74 -15.04 -7.68
N ARG A 86 -6.65 -14.54 -7.06
CA ARG A 86 -5.73 -13.53 -7.63
C ARG A 86 -4.35 -13.62 -6.97
N PHE A 87 -3.31 -12.96 -7.55
CA PHE A 87 -1.95 -12.87 -6.99
C PHE A 87 -1.65 -11.48 -6.49
N GLN A 88 -0.67 -11.35 -5.59
CA GLN A 88 -0.18 -10.11 -5.01
C GLN A 88 -1.29 -9.14 -4.61
N TYR A 89 -1.62 -9.21 -3.35
CA TYR A 89 -2.65 -8.37 -2.76
C TYR A 89 -2.03 -7.27 -1.91
N ARG A 90 -2.73 -6.15 -1.82
CA ARG A 90 -2.43 -5.06 -0.92
C ARG A 90 -3.63 -4.68 -0.06
N THR A 91 -3.38 -4.05 1.07
CA THR A 91 -4.40 -3.35 1.86
C THR A 91 -4.89 -2.10 1.11
N THR A 92 -6.02 -1.55 1.55
CA THR A 92 -6.52 -0.26 1.07
C THR A 92 -5.54 0.87 1.43
N ASN A 93 -5.01 0.84 2.65
CA ASN A 93 -3.99 1.78 3.11
C ASN A 93 -2.61 1.37 2.59
N LEU A 94 -1.86 2.35 2.11
CA LEU A 94 -0.49 2.22 1.67
C LEU A 94 0.37 3.30 2.31
N VAL A 95 1.68 3.13 2.27
CA VAL A 95 2.61 4.18 2.69
C VAL A 95 2.59 5.29 1.64
N GLY A 96 2.44 6.53 2.08
CA GLY A 96 2.39 7.69 1.19
C GLY A 96 3.76 8.08 0.65
N SER A 97 3.81 8.70 -0.53
CA SER A 97 4.98 9.40 -1.01
C SER A 97 5.02 10.81 -0.38
N PRO A 98 6.18 11.35 0.09
CA PRO A 98 7.53 10.77 -0.02
C PRO A 98 7.92 9.81 1.13
N LYS A 99 7.03 9.53 2.10
CA LYS A 99 7.35 8.71 3.29
C LYS A 99 7.95 7.35 2.93
N VAL A 100 7.44 6.68 1.89
CA VAL A 100 7.93 5.36 1.45
C VAL A 100 9.43 5.37 1.06
N HIS A 101 9.97 6.53 0.71
CA HIS A 101 11.38 6.70 0.37
C HIS A 101 12.25 7.17 1.56
N GLN A 102 11.67 7.27 2.75
CA GLN A 102 12.33 7.75 3.98
C GLN A 102 11.82 6.97 5.19
N ILE A 103 11.66 5.66 5.07
CA ILE A 103 11.22 4.82 6.18
C ILE A 103 12.42 4.55 7.10
N VAL A 104 12.33 5.03 8.33
CA VAL A 104 13.34 4.81 9.37
C VAL A 104 12.93 3.61 10.22
N VAL A 105 13.82 2.65 10.41
CA VAL A 105 13.56 1.40 11.11
C VAL A 105 14.52 1.26 12.29
N ASP A 106 13.97 1.08 13.49
CA ASP A 106 14.73 0.77 14.69
C ASP A 106 14.81 -0.74 14.89
N VAL A 107 15.99 -1.31 14.79
CA VAL A 107 16.29 -2.74 15.04
C VAL A 107 16.94 -3.00 16.39
N SER A 108 17.05 -1.97 17.25
CA SER A 108 17.75 -2.08 18.56
C SER A 108 17.05 -3.05 19.50
N GLY A 109 15.73 -3.21 19.38
CA GLY A 109 14.93 -4.18 20.14
C GLY A 109 15.28 -5.65 19.85
N LEU A 110 16.14 -5.93 18.86
CA LEU A 110 16.67 -7.27 18.55
C LEU A 110 18.07 -7.54 19.10
N ALA A 111 18.62 -6.66 19.95
CA ALA A 111 19.98 -6.80 20.49
C ALA A 111 20.24 -8.14 21.22
N SER A 112 19.23 -8.72 21.85
CA SER A 112 19.31 -10.03 22.51
C SER A 112 19.29 -11.24 21.55
N VAL A 113 18.99 -11.03 20.28
CA VAL A 113 18.89 -12.05 19.22
C VAL A 113 19.65 -11.61 17.97
N PRO A 114 21.00 -11.56 17.99
CA PRO A 114 21.82 -10.90 16.97
C PRO A 114 21.61 -11.44 15.54
N ALA A 115 21.28 -12.71 15.39
CA ALA A 115 21.01 -13.30 14.08
C ALA A 115 19.74 -12.70 13.44
N TRP A 116 18.69 -12.44 14.23
CA TRP A 116 17.49 -11.75 13.77
C TRP A 116 17.77 -10.27 13.49
N GLN A 117 18.64 -9.63 14.28
CA GLN A 117 19.03 -8.23 14.03
C GLN A 117 19.78 -8.09 12.69
N THR A 118 20.67 -9.03 12.38
CA THR A 118 21.33 -9.10 11.07
C THR A 118 20.33 -9.32 9.97
N ALA A 119 19.41 -10.28 10.13
CA ALA A 119 18.36 -10.56 9.16
C ALA A 119 17.45 -9.33 8.90
N ALA A 120 17.16 -8.55 9.94
CA ALA A 120 16.40 -7.30 9.80
C ALA A 120 17.17 -6.28 8.93
N ARG A 121 18.45 -6.03 9.20
CA ARG A 121 19.29 -5.12 8.38
C ARG A 121 19.39 -5.56 6.93
N ASP A 122 19.57 -6.86 6.71
CA ASP A 122 19.60 -7.43 5.37
C ASP A 122 18.26 -7.23 4.66
N ALA A 123 17.14 -7.39 5.36
CA ALA A 123 15.80 -7.19 4.82
C ALA A 123 15.55 -5.72 4.40
N LEU A 124 16.06 -4.72 5.17
CA LEU A 124 16.01 -3.30 4.76
C LEU A 124 16.73 -3.12 3.43
N THR A 125 17.90 -3.77 3.28
CA THR A 125 18.70 -3.74 2.05
C THR A 125 17.96 -4.38 0.88
N GLN A 126 17.28 -5.54 1.10
CA GLN A 126 16.50 -6.22 0.06
C GLN A 126 15.37 -5.32 -0.47
N TRP A 127 14.55 -4.73 0.41
CA TRP A 127 13.47 -3.85 0.00
C TRP A 127 13.97 -2.59 -0.71
N SER A 128 15.01 -1.96 -0.19
CA SER A 128 15.62 -0.75 -0.78
C SER A 128 16.30 -1.02 -2.12
N GLY A 129 16.75 -2.25 -2.36
CA GLY A 129 17.47 -2.67 -3.55
C GLY A 129 16.59 -3.08 -4.74
N ILE A 130 15.25 -3.06 -4.62
CA ILE A 130 14.37 -3.44 -5.73
C ILE A 130 14.45 -2.39 -6.84
N SER A 131 15.04 -2.75 -7.97
CA SER A 131 15.18 -1.86 -9.12
C SER A 131 13.82 -1.34 -9.62
N GLY A 132 13.74 -0.03 -9.89
CA GLY A 132 12.52 0.63 -10.35
C GLY A 132 11.47 0.89 -9.26
N SER A 133 11.81 0.68 -7.98
CA SER A 133 10.96 0.97 -6.84
C SER A 133 11.45 2.20 -6.07
N TYR A 134 10.52 2.97 -5.54
CA TYR A 134 10.80 4.14 -4.69
C TYR A 134 10.90 3.78 -3.20
N VAL A 135 10.77 2.50 -2.83
CA VAL A 135 10.91 2.04 -1.44
C VAL A 135 12.36 2.23 -0.98
N LYS A 136 12.53 2.89 0.16
CA LYS A 136 13.83 3.02 0.83
C LYS A 136 13.65 2.93 2.33
N MET A 137 14.31 1.95 2.93
CA MET A 137 14.33 1.71 4.36
C MET A 137 15.75 1.87 4.89
N VAL A 138 15.90 2.60 5.99
CA VAL A 138 17.21 2.83 6.64
C VAL A 138 17.10 2.58 8.13
N GLU A 139 18.15 2.02 8.73
CA GLU A 139 18.23 1.89 10.18
C GLU A 139 18.42 3.26 10.83
N GLY A 140 17.67 3.56 11.91
CA GLY A 140 17.81 4.84 12.60
C GLY A 140 16.77 5.10 13.67
N SER A 141 16.86 6.33 14.22
CA SER A 141 15.94 6.87 15.23
C SER A 141 15.84 8.40 15.08
N PRO A 142 14.65 9.02 15.27
CA PRO A 142 13.37 8.38 15.61
C PRO A 142 12.84 7.51 14.46
N ALA A 143 12.20 6.40 14.81
CA ALA A 143 11.80 5.38 13.86
C ALA A 143 10.32 5.48 13.46
N ASP A 144 10.03 5.11 12.22
CA ASP A 144 8.68 4.86 11.71
C ASP A 144 8.23 3.43 12.03
N ILE A 145 9.19 2.48 12.01
CA ILE A 145 8.96 1.06 12.32
C ILE A 145 9.91 0.64 13.44
N THR A 146 9.37 0.03 14.47
CA THR A 146 10.18 -0.58 15.54
C THR A 146 10.13 -2.09 15.43
N ILE A 147 11.30 -2.75 15.38
CA ILE A 147 11.42 -4.20 15.41
C ILE A 147 11.91 -4.64 16.80
N SER A 148 11.16 -5.53 17.45
CA SER A 148 11.48 -6.00 18.80
C SER A 148 11.17 -7.47 18.97
N THR A 149 11.60 -8.03 20.10
CA THR A 149 11.26 -9.41 20.47
C THR A 149 9.97 -9.47 21.27
N THR A 150 9.30 -10.61 21.16
CA THR A 150 8.21 -11.02 22.03
C THR A 150 8.31 -12.53 22.31
N CYS A 151 7.57 -13.01 23.28
CA CYS A 151 7.38 -14.46 23.51
C CYS A 151 5.89 -14.72 23.61
N THR A 152 5.34 -15.36 22.60
CA THR A 152 3.92 -15.71 22.55
C THR A 152 3.75 -17.20 22.31
N SER A 153 2.61 -17.74 22.68
CA SER A 153 2.24 -19.14 22.41
C SER A 153 1.78 -19.36 20.97
N SER A 154 1.80 -18.32 20.13
CA SER A 154 1.49 -18.46 18.72
C SER A 154 2.55 -19.26 17.97
N ASN A 155 2.14 -20.06 17.00
CA ASN A 155 3.04 -20.84 16.17
C ASN A 155 3.52 -20.04 14.96
N VAL A 156 3.95 -18.79 15.17
CA VAL A 156 4.50 -17.90 14.16
C VAL A 156 5.88 -17.41 14.56
N ALA A 157 6.79 -17.27 13.59
CA ALA A 157 8.17 -16.85 13.82
C ALA A 157 8.28 -15.33 14.03
N ALA A 158 7.47 -14.56 13.33
CA ALA A 158 7.40 -13.10 13.41
C ALA A 158 5.99 -12.63 12.99
N PHE A 159 5.67 -11.36 13.24
CA PHE A 159 4.42 -10.75 12.81
C PHE A 159 4.52 -9.22 12.78
N ALA A 160 3.70 -8.56 11.95
CA ALA A 160 3.75 -7.13 11.73
C ALA A 160 2.38 -6.46 11.74
N SER A 161 2.36 -5.12 11.80
CA SER A 161 1.18 -4.29 11.58
C SER A 161 1.12 -3.75 10.15
N PHE A 162 -0.08 -3.44 9.66
CA PHE A 162 -0.31 -2.81 8.36
C PHE A 162 -0.14 -1.29 8.41
N PRO A 163 0.03 -0.62 7.24
CA PRO A 163 0.06 0.82 7.11
C PRO A 163 -1.23 1.48 7.58
N SER A 164 -1.11 2.66 8.16
CA SER A 164 -2.24 3.51 8.54
C SER A 164 -1.93 4.98 8.33
N GLY A 165 -2.90 5.74 7.81
CA GLY A 165 -2.77 7.19 7.61
C GLY A 165 -1.59 7.63 6.73
N GLY A 166 -1.17 6.78 5.78
CA GLY A 166 -0.02 7.06 4.91
C GLY A 166 1.35 6.76 5.55
N ASN A 167 1.38 6.26 6.78
CA ASN A 167 2.58 5.80 7.46
C ASN A 167 2.71 4.28 7.34
N PRO A 168 3.93 3.71 7.40
CA PRO A 168 4.14 2.27 7.43
C PRO A 168 3.53 1.64 8.69
N GLY A 169 3.30 0.34 8.66
CA GLY A 169 2.97 -0.42 9.86
C GLY A 169 4.04 -0.22 10.92
N ALA A 170 3.65 0.27 12.10
CA ALA A 170 4.59 0.81 13.08
C ALA A 170 5.43 -0.25 13.81
N THR A 171 5.04 -1.53 13.76
CA THR A 171 5.67 -2.58 14.59
C THR A 171 5.89 -3.88 13.83
N VAL A 172 7.04 -4.47 14.09
CA VAL A 172 7.37 -5.87 13.75
C VAL A 172 7.85 -6.58 15.02
N TYR A 173 7.38 -7.79 15.26
CA TYR A 173 7.78 -8.60 16.39
C TYR A 173 8.37 -9.93 15.96
N VAL A 174 9.52 -10.29 16.53
CA VAL A 174 10.12 -11.62 16.44
C VAL A 174 9.66 -12.44 17.65
N ASN A 175 9.05 -13.59 17.41
CA ASN A 175 8.60 -14.49 18.48
C ASN A 175 9.74 -15.42 18.91
N THR A 176 10.37 -15.12 20.02
CA THR A 176 11.46 -15.94 20.60
C THR A 176 10.98 -17.27 21.17
N CYS A 177 9.67 -17.46 21.32
CA CYS A 177 9.05 -18.70 21.76
C CYS A 177 8.46 -19.52 20.59
N PHE A 178 8.81 -19.19 19.37
CA PHE A 178 8.46 -20.00 18.20
C PHE A 178 9.01 -21.42 18.33
N GLY A 179 8.13 -22.40 18.15
CA GLY A 179 8.43 -23.81 18.46
C GLY A 179 9.44 -24.49 17.52
N TYR A 180 9.98 -23.80 16.52
CA TYR A 180 10.94 -24.32 15.54
C TYR A 180 12.21 -23.49 15.52
N THR A 181 13.34 -24.18 15.28
CA THR A 181 14.60 -23.50 15.02
C THR A 181 14.62 -23.01 13.58
N VAL A 182 14.89 -21.72 13.37
CA VAL A 182 15.03 -21.09 12.06
C VAL A 182 16.49 -20.69 11.82
N ASN A 183 17.03 -21.03 10.65
CA ASN A 183 18.37 -20.64 10.24
C ASN A 183 18.39 -19.19 9.70
N SER A 184 19.57 -18.63 9.43
CA SER A 184 19.75 -17.23 8.99
C SER A 184 18.98 -16.91 7.71
N SER A 185 18.91 -17.83 6.74
CA SER A 185 18.17 -17.65 5.50
C SER A 185 16.65 -17.59 5.73
N GLN A 186 16.16 -18.40 6.65
CA GLN A 186 14.76 -18.39 7.07
C GLN A 186 14.43 -17.11 7.87
N GLN A 187 15.32 -16.67 8.75
CA GLN A 187 15.20 -15.41 9.48
C GLN A 187 15.11 -14.22 8.52
N LEU A 188 16.00 -14.16 7.51
CA LEU A 188 15.96 -13.13 6.48
C LEU A 188 14.61 -13.15 5.73
N ARG A 189 14.15 -14.33 5.31
CA ARG A 189 12.85 -14.44 4.63
C ARG A 189 11.70 -13.94 5.48
N ASN A 190 11.66 -14.32 6.77
CA ASN A 190 10.61 -13.82 7.68
C ASN A 190 10.70 -12.29 7.83
N MET A 191 11.88 -11.71 8.00
CA MET A 191 12.02 -10.25 8.11
C MET A 191 11.61 -9.51 6.84
N VAL A 192 11.93 -10.03 5.66
CA VAL A 192 11.47 -9.47 4.38
C VAL A 192 9.94 -9.55 4.28
N HIS A 193 9.34 -10.68 4.68
CA HIS A 193 7.89 -10.88 4.71
C HIS A 193 7.19 -9.87 5.62
N GLU A 194 7.62 -9.76 6.88
CA GLU A 194 7.01 -8.86 7.86
C GLU A 194 7.12 -7.38 7.45
N LEU A 195 8.27 -6.97 6.91
CA LEU A 195 8.43 -5.62 6.37
C LEU A 195 7.51 -5.39 5.15
N GLY A 196 7.18 -6.43 4.40
CA GLY A 196 6.16 -6.37 3.35
C GLY A 196 4.78 -5.99 3.89
N HIS A 197 4.38 -6.56 5.02
CA HIS A 197 3.13 -6.18 5.70
C HIS A 197 3.15 -4.71 6.13
N THR A 198 4.28 -4.20 6.63
CA THR A 198 4.39 -2.77 7.00
C THR A 198 4.30 -1.83 5.80
N LEU A 199 4.53 -2.31 4.59
CA LEU A 199 4.31 -1.59 3.33
C LEU A 199 2.87 -1.75 2.79
N GLY A 200 2.05 -2.63 3.37
CA GLY A 200 0.67 -2.87 2.95
C GLY A 200 0.49 -4.07 2.02
N PHE A 201 1.51 -4.90 1.82
CA PHE A 201 1.33 -6.19 1.13
C PHE A 201 0.59 -7.16 2.04
N ARG A 202 -0.39 -7.85 1.47
CA ARG A 202 -1.06 -9.00 2.09
C ARG A 202 -0.45 -10.30 1.57
N HIS A 203 -0.89 -11.43 2.12
CA HIS A 203 -0.44 -12.72 1.60
C HIS A 203 -0.79 -12.88 0.12
N SER A 204 0.18 -13.31 -0.68
CA SER A 204 -0.04 -13.57 -2.11
C SER A 204 -0.87 -14.83 -2.36
N ASN A 205 -0.81 -15.79 -1.45
CA ASN A 205 -1.68 -16.99 -1.44
C ASN A 205 -2.99 -16.79 -0.63
N TYR A 206 -3.42 -15.55 -0.47
CA TYR A 206 -4.59 -15.06 0.25
C TYR A 206 -5.85 -15.94 0.08
N THR A 207 -6.25 -16.23 -1.16
CA THR A 207 -7.43 -17.04 -1.41
C THR A 207 -7.25 -18.50 -1.05
N GLN A 208 -6.04 -19.04 -1.14
CA GLN A 208 -5.71 -20.42 -0.75
C GLN A 208 -5.68 -20.57 0.77
N MET A 209 -5.26 -19.53 1.48
CA MET A 209 -5.35 -19.45 2.93
C MET A 209 -6.79 -19.28 3.42
N GLY A 210 -7.74 -19.01 2.51
CA GLY A 210 -9.13 -18.74 2.87
C GLY A 210 -9.35 -17.38 3.51
N GLU A 211 -8.40 -16.45 3.34
CA GLU A 211 -8.49 -15.09 3.85
C GLU A 211 -9.60 -14.30 3.16
N THR A 212 -10.11 -13.27 3.82
CA THR A 212 -11.15 -12.38 3.29
C THR A 212 -10.67 -10.92 3.28
N ALA A 213 -11.29 -10.08 2.45
CA ALA A 213 -10.81 -8.70 2.24
C ALA A 213 -10.95 -7.81 3.48
N GLY A 214 -12.08 -7.90 4.18
CA GLY A 214 -12.40 -7.09 5.35
C GLY A 214 -12.27 -5.60 5.14
N THR A 215 -12.12 -4.88 6.24
CA THR A 215 -11.94 -3.42 6.24
C THR A 215 -10.55 -2.98 5.81
N GLU A 216 -9.52 -3.83 6.03
CA GLU A 216 -8.17 -3.58 5.53
C GLU A 216 -8.10 -3.65 3.99
N GLY A 217 -9.07 -4.30 3.40
CA GLY A 217 -9.14 -4.51 1.97
C GLY A 217 -8.21 -5.62 1.48
N ALA A 218 -8.51 -6.13 0.30
CA ALA A 218 -7.62 -7.03 -0.45
C ALA A 218 -7.73 -6.63 -1.92
N VAL A 219 -6.92 -5.66 -2.30
CA VAL A 219 -6.92 -5.09 -3.64
C VAL A 219 -5.84 -5.77 -4.46
N LEU A 220 -6.22 -6.33 -5.60
CA LEU A 220 -5.24 -6.90 -6.54
C LEU A 220 -4.28 -5.82 -7.00
N VAL A 221 -3.00 -6.12 -7.00
CA VAL A 221 -1.98 -5.21 -7.54
C VAL A 221 -1.96 -5.31 -9.06
N THR A 222 -2.12 -4.18 -9.73
CA THR A 222 -2.10 -4.08 -11.20
C THR A 222 -0.77 -4.60 -11.76
N GLY A 223 -0.86 -5.36 -12.88
CA GLY A 223 0.32 -5.95 -13.52
C GLY A 223 0.73 -7.30 -12.97
N THR A 224 0.07 -7.78 -11.91
CA THR A 224 0.24 -9.15 -11.41
C THR A 224 -0.87 -10.05 -11.96
N PRO A 225 -0.64 -11.39 -12.09
CA PRO A 225 -1.62 -12.29 -12.66
C PRO A 225 -2.95 -12.31 -11.89
N THR A 226 -4.02 -12.61 -12.60
CA THR A 226 -5.38 -12.69 -12.05
C THR A 226 -5.82 -14.12 -11.72
N SER A 227 -4.97 -15.11 -11.96
CA SER A 227 -5.25 -16.53 -11.69
C SER A 227 -3.96 -17.34 -11.47
N GLY A 228 -4.01 -18.39 -10.64
CA GLY A 228 -2.90 -19.31 -10.33
C GLY A 228 -2.30 -19.11 -8.93
N ASN A 229 -1.01 -19.36 -8.74
CA ASN A 229 -0.26 -19.18 -7.49
C ASN A 229 1.19 -18.77 -7.78
N ASP A 230 1.70 -17.80 -7.07
CA ASP A 230 3.13 -17.47 -7.04
C ASP A 230 3.81 -18.22 -5.88
N ALA A 231 4.17 -19.47 -6.13
CA ALA A 231 4.79 -20.32 -5.11
C ALA A 231 6.10 -19.74 -4.53
N ASN A 232 6.76 -18.83 -5.27
CA ASN A 232 8.02 -18.22 -4.89
C ASN A 232 7.86 -16.84 -4.22
N SER A 233 6.65 -16.33 -4.13
CA SER A 233 6.42 -15.04 -3.47
C SER A 233 6.89 -15.07 -2.02
N VAL A 234 7.61 -14.02 -1.63
CA VAL A 234 7.97 -13.83 -0.22
C VAL A 234 6.73 -13.60 0.63
N MET A 235 5.68 -13.03 0.04
CA MET A 235 4.42 -12.74 0.73
C MET A 235 3.47 -13.94 0.83
N ASN A 236 3.91 -15.18 0.55
CA ASN A 236 3.10 -16.36 0.85
C ASN A 236 3.01 -16.57 2.38
N GLY A 237 1.79 -16.62 2.90
CA GLY A 237 1.52 -17.00 4.30
C GLY A 237 1.84 -18.48 4.55
N GLY A 238 2.14 -18.81 5.82
CA GLY A 238 2.44 -20.18 6.25
C GLY A 238 3.82 -20.70 5.83
N THR A 239 4.76 -19.83 5.49
CA THR A 239 6.07 -20.18 4.90
C THR A 239 7.27 -19.80 5.76
N ALA A 240 7.09 -19.64 7.08
CA ALA A 240 8.14 -19.23 8.03
C ALA A 240 9.41 -20.12 8.01
N LEU A 241 9.28 -21.38 7.63
CA LEU A 241 10.39 -22.34 7.53
C LEU A 241 11.03 -22.41 6.13
N ASN A 242 10.56 -21.60 5.17
CA ASN A 242 11.19 -21.52 3.87
C ASN A 242 12.42 -20.61 3.89
N SER A 243 13.45 -20.98 3.12
CA SER A 243 14.64 -20.15 2.95
C SER A 243 14.38 -18.94 2.06
N TRP A 244 15.16 -17.89 2.26
CA TRP A 244 15.22 -16.74 1.36
C TRP A 244 15.82 -17.15 0.00
N ILE A 245 15.11 -16.87 -1.08
CA ILE A 245 15.51 -17.15 -2.47
C ILE A 245 15.45 -15.91 -3.37
N GLY A 246 15.22 -14.73 -2.78
CA GLY A 246 14.96 -13.49 -3.50
C GLY A 246 13.47 -13.20 -3.65
N PHE A 247 13.15 -12.00 -4.11
CA PHE A 247 11.79 -11.64 -4.52
C PHE A 247 11.41 -12.36 -5.81
N SER A 248 10.19 -12.86 -5.89
CA SER A 248 9.65 -13.36 -7.15
C SER A 248 9.50 -12.24 -8.18
N THR A 249 9.29 -12.60 -9.44
CA THR A 249 8.99 -11.63 -10.48
C THR A 249 7.74 -10.82 -10.17
N TYR A 250 6.73 -11.44 -9.56
CA TYR A 250 5.46 -10.77 -9.23
C TYR A 250 5.56 -9.94 -7.95
N ASP A 251 6.35 -10.33 -6.97
CA ASP A 251 6.71 -9.45 -5.84
C ASP A 251 7.30 -8.14 -6.35
N GLN A 252 8.32 -8.21 -7.22
CA GLN A 252 8.96 -7.03 -7.80
C GLN A 252 8.01 -6.19 -8.66
N THR A 253 7.15 -6.84 -9.44
CA THR A 253 6.12 -6.17 -10.24
C THR A 253 5.15 -5.41 -9.34
N ALA A 254 4.70 -6.04 -8.25
CA ALA A 254 3.80 -5.44 -7.30
C ALA A 254 4.42 -4.21 -6.61
N VAL A 255 5.68 -4.32 -6.16
CA VAL A 255 6.39 -3.19 -5.54
C VAL A 255 6.50 -2.01 -6.51
N ARG A 256 6.89 -2.24 -7.76
CA ARG A 256 6.98 -1.19 -8.79
C ARG A 256 5.63 -0.58 -9.12
N ALA A 257 4.55 -1.36 -9.09
CA ALA A 257 3.21 -0.87 -9.35
C ALA A 257 2.66 0.00 -8.21
N LEU A 258 3.02 -0.30 -6.96
CA LEU A 258 2.54 0.43 -5.78
C LEU A 258 3.45 1.63 -5.44
N TYR A 259 4.75 1.47 -5.62
CA TYR A 259 5.80 2.39 -5.19
C TYR A 259 6.76 2.69 -6.34
N TRP A 260 6.22 3.28 -7.43
CA TRP A 260 6.99 3.65 -8.61
C TRP A 260 7.93 4.82 -8.33
N LEU A 261 9.00 4.92 -9.12
CA LEU A 261 9.91 6.06 -9.08
C LEU A 261 9.18 7.32 -9.57
N PRO A 262 9.08 8.40 -8.77
CA PRO A 262 8.36 9.61 -9.14
C PRO A 262 8.94 10.28 -10.39
N THR A 263 8.08 10.86 -11.21
CA THR A 263 8.46 11.74 -12.32
C THR A 263 8.77 13.14 -11.79
N VAL A 264 9.44 13.96 -12.61
CA VAL A 264 9.55 15.39 -12.37
C VAL A 264 8.16 16.05 -12.39
N SER A 265 8.03 17.18 -11.72
CA SER A 265 6.79 17.96 -11.65
C SER A 265 7.04 19.44 -11.95
N SER A 266 6.00 20.26 -11.96
CA SER A 266 6.09 21.71 -12.19
C SER A 266 6.89 22.06 -13.45
N LEU A 267 6.58 21.38 -14.56
CA LEU A 267 7.25 21.56 -15.83
C LEU A 267 7.00 22.95 -16.39
N SER A 268 8.03 23.56 -16.97
CA SER A 268 7.96 24.85 -17.64
C SER A 268 8.85 24.88 -18.87
N VAL A 269 8.44 25.65 -19.90
CA VAL A 269 9.29 26.07 -21.00
C VAL A 269 9.22 27.58 -21.10
N THR A 270 10.35 28.27 -21.05
CA THR A 270 10.45 29.73 -21.13
C THR A 270 11.48 30.14 -22.14
N ASP A 271 11.34 31.37 -22.69
CA ASP A 271 12.37 31.94 -23.53
C ASP A 271 13.59 32.39 -22.72
N SER A 272 14.77 31.98 -23.13
CA SER A 272 16.04 32.40 -22.56
C SER A 272 17.00 32.83 -23.66
N GLY A 273 16.95 34.12 -24.01
CA GLY A 273 17.80 34.66 -25.06
C GLY A 273 17.52 34.14 -26.44
N GLY A 274 16.26 33.82 -26.76
CA GLY A 274 15.82 33.26 -28.05
C GLY A 274 15.88 31.72 -28.11
N TYR A 275 16.11 31.04 -26.98
CA TYR A 275 16.15 29.59 -26.88
C TYR A 275 15.23 29.04 -25.78
N PRO A 276 14.62 27.86 -25.95
CA PRO A 276 13.79 27.25 -24.92
C PRO A 276 14.62 26.85 -23.69
N LEU A 277 14.28 27.38 -22.53
CA LEU A 277 14.76 26.91 -21.23
C LEU A 277 13.68 26.01 -20.62
N ILE A 278 13.96 24.73 -20.55
CA ILE A 278 13.09 23.72 -19.95
C ILE A 278 13.40 23.66 -18.46
N GLY A 279 12.39 23.84 -17.60
CA GLY A 279 12.51 23.78 -16.15
C GLY A 279 11.57 22.76 -15.54
N TRP A 280 11.93 22.24 -14.35
CA TRP A 280 11.13 21.30 -13.58
C TRP A 280 11.46 21.31 -12.10
N SER A 281 10.55 20.74 -11.28
CA SER A 281 10.84 20.40 -9.88
C SER A 281 11.35 18.97 -9.79
N ALA A 282 12.49 18.79 -9.13
CA ALA A 282 13.11 17.50 -8.91
C ALA A 282 12.37 16.71 -7.83
N PRO A 283 12.07 15.42 -8.05
CA PRO A 283 11.67 14.54 -6.96
C PRO A 283 12.85 14.21 -6.04
N LEU A 284 12.55 13.84 -4.81
CA LEU A 284 13.56 13.51 -3.81
C LEU A 284 14.45 12.36 -4.29
N ASP A 285 15.76 12.48 -4.03
CA ASP A 285 16.82 11.49 -4.38
C ASP A 285 16.96 11.18 -5.87
N ALA A 286 16.37 11.97 -6.77
CA ALA A 286 16.77 11.94 -8.17
C ALA A 286 18.21 12.46 -8.31
N THR A 287 19.05 11.72 -9.01
CA THR A 287 20.49 12.00 -9.15
C THR A 287 20.82 12.82 -10.38
N SER A 288 20.03 12.68 -11.43
CA SER A 288 20.17 13.43 -12.68
C SER A 288 18.87 13.33 -13.50
N PHE A 289 18.83 14.08 -14.62
CA PHE A 289 17.68 14.15 -15.50
C PHE A 289 18.13 14.04 -16.95
N THR A 290 17.53 13.10 -17.67
CA THR A 290 17.72 13.00 -19.12
C THR A 290 16.61 13.75 -19.81
N VAL A 291 16.97 14.70 -20.68
CA VAL A 291 16.04 15.54 -21.42
C VAL A 291 16.15 15.22 -22.89
N ARG A 292 15.01 15.13 -23.57
CA ARG A 292 14.94 14.96 -25.03
C ARG A 292 13.90 15.87 -25.66
N LEU A 293 14.16 16.26 -26.88
CA LEU A 293 13.18 16.88 -27.74
C LEU A 293 12.36 15.78 -28.44
N ILE A 294 11.07 15.99 -28.49
CA ILE A 294 10.12 15.15 -29.21
C ILE A 294 9.50 16.03 -30.31
N ASN A 295 9.86 15.79 -31.56
CA ASN A 295 9.41 16.56 -32.68
C ASN A 295 8.29 15.82 -33.42
N TYR A 296 7.21 16.55 -33.71
CA TYR A 296 6.07 16.04 -34.45
C TYR A 296 5.94 16.80 -35.78
N ASN A 297 5.84 16.06 -36.87
CA ASN A 297 5.51 16.62 -38.15
C ASN A 297 4.08 16.28 -38.54
N SER A 298 3.39 17.25 -39.14
CA SER A 298 2.07 17.04 -39.72
C SER A 298 2.01 17.57 -41.17
N VAL A 299 1.16 16.95 -41.98
CA VAL A 299 0.80 17.41 -43.30
C VAL A 299 -0.71 17.54 -43.35
N ASN A 300 -1.22 18.73 -43.71
CA ASN A 300 -2.66 19.05 -43.69
C ASN A 300 -3.37 18.68 -42.37
N GLY A 301 -2.70 18.94 -41.25
CA GLY A 301 -3.20 18.60 -39.90
C GLY A 301 -3.14 17.12 -39.56
N ASN A 302 -2.70 16.24 -40.44
CA ASN A 302 -2.56 14.81 -40.16
C ASN A 302 -1.15 14.51 -39.65
N TYR A 303 -1.08 13.84 -38.49
CA TYR A 303 0.18 13.38 -37.92
C TYR A 303 0.89 12.40 -38.86
N GLN A 304 2.18 12.68 -39.18
CA GLN A 304 2.99 11.85 -40.07
C GLN A 304 4.07 11.07 -39.32
N ASN A 305 4.92 11.77 -38.56
CA ASN A 305 6.11 11.20 -37.96
C ASN A 305 6.36 11.80 -36.55
N ARG A 306 7.03 11.02 -35.74
CA ARG A 306 7.50 11.41 -34.41
C ARG A 306 8.99 11.11 -34.33
N PHE A 307 9.78 12.11 -34.03
CA PHE A 307 11.23 12.01 -33.92
C PHE A 307 11.65 12.30 -32.48
N PHE A 308 12.70 11.64 -32.03
CA PHE A 308 13.26 11.82 -30.69
C PHE A 308 14.71 12.26 -30.86
N SER A 309 15.08 13.40 -30.32
CA SER A 309 16.45 13.90 -30.28
C SER A 309 16.90 14.08 -28.83
N PRO A 310 17.97 13.41 -28.37
CA PRO A 310 18.50 13.65 -27.05
C PRO A 310 19.06 15.08 -26.97
N LEU A 311 18.67 15.84 -25.96
CA LEU A 311 19.25 17.15 -25.66
C LEU A 311 20.40 17.03 -24.64
N GLY A 312 20.35 16.06 -23.73
CA GLY A 312 21.41 15.83 -22.78
C GLY A 312 20.95 15.33 -21.42
N THR A 313 21.93 15.22 -20.52
CA THR A 313 21.70 14.88 -19.11
C THR A 313 22.25 15.99 -18.24
N THR A 314 21.49 16.35 -17.21
CA THR A 314 21.87 17.39 -16.24
C THR A 314 21.58 16.93 -14.81
N THR A 315 22.32 17.43 -13.83
CA THR A 315 22.01 17.31 -12.40
C THR A 315 21.20 18.49 -11.89
N GLY A 316 21.06 19.56 -12.70
CA GLY A 316 20.24 20.72 -12.40
C GLY A 316 18.76 20.48 -12.69
N THR A 317 17.92 21.43 -12.33
CA THR A 317 16.47 21.42 -12.54
C THR A 317 16.04 22.23 -13.78
N SER A 318 16.96 22.46 -14.69
CA SER A 318 16.70 23.08 -16.00
C SER A 318 17.74 22.66 -17.03
N LEU A 319 17.37 22.77 -18.31
CA LEU A 319 18.25 22.56 -19.45
C LEU A 319 17.85 23.52 -20.56
N LEU A 320 18.85 24.19 -21.17
CA LEU A 320 18.66 25.06 -22.34
C LEU A 320 18.77 24.24 -23.61
N ASP A 321 17.76 24.33 -24.46
CA ASP A 321 17.83 23.79 -25.82
C ASP A 321 18.48 24.83 -26.74
N SER A 322 19.81 24.84 -26.77
CA SER A 322 20.59 25.80 -27.57
C SER A 322 20.63 25.50 -29.09
N GLU A 323 20.10 24.35 -29.50
CA GLU A 323 20.10 23.93 -30.90
C GLU A 323 18.81 24.34 -31.63
N ASN A 324 17.73 24.55 -30.92
CA ASN A 324 16.43 24.87 -31.48
C ASN A 324 15.99 26.28 -31.03
N PRO A 325 16.25 27.34 -31.78
CA PRO A 325 15.85 28.69 -31.40
C PRO A 325 14.36 28.78 -31.11
N TYR A 326 14.01 29.53 -30.05
CA TYR A 326 12.60 29.70 -29.62
C TYR A 326 11.74 30.32 -30.73
N THR A 327 12.30 31.22 -31.53
CA THR A 327 11.64 31.81 -32.70
C THR A 327 11.37 30.79 -33.83
N GLY A 328 12.17 29.72 -33.93
CA GLY A 328 11.93 28.63 -34.86
C GLY A 328 10.76 27.72 -34.47
N LEU A 329 10.28 27.81 -33.25
CA LEU A 329 9.05 27.12 -32.80
C LEU A 329 7.80 27.78 -33.39
N HIS A 330 7.87 29.09 -33.75
CA HIS A 330 6.79 29.83 -34.40
C HIS A 330 6.68 29.55 -35.92
N ASP A 331 7.79 29.21 -36.58
CA ASP A 331 7.82 29.05 -38.03
C ASP A 331 7.20 27.74 -38.55
N LYS A 332 6.68 26.89 -37.64
CA LYS A 332 6.10 25.59 -38.03
C LYS A 332 4.58 25.54 -38.02
N CYS A 333 3.94 26.68 -37.94
CA CYS A 333 2.50 26.82 -38.09
C CYS A 333 2.11 26.90 -39.56
N GLY A 334 1.72 25.80 -40.16
CA GLY A 334 0.95 25.80 -41.39
C GLY A 334 1.63 26.42 -42.61
N VAL A 335 2.90 26.10 -42.86
CA VAL A 335 3.59 26.55 -44.06
C VAL A 335 3.08 25.78 -45.28
N GLU A 336 2.48 26.46 -46.25
CA GLU A 336 2.06 25.87 -47.50
C GLU A 336 3.32 25.55 -48.34
N GLY A 337 3.51 24.27 -48.65
CA GLY A 337 4.59 23.83 -49.54
C GLY A 337 4.31 24.09 -51.00
N PRO A 338 5.34 23.96 -51.89
CA PRO A 338 5.20 24.12 -53.34
C PRO A 338 4.18 23.16 -53.97
N ASP A 339 3.80 22.11 -53.25
CA ASP A 339 2.85 21.07 -53.65
C ASP A 339 1.41 21.36 -53.19
N GLY A 340 1.17 22.52 -52.55
CA GLY A 340 -0.13 22.93 -52.00
C GLY A 340 -0.49 22.27 -50.69
N ASN A 341 0.40 21.47 -50.10
CA ASN A 341 0.15 20.89 -48.76
C ASN A 341 0.56 21.86 -47.65
N ILE A 342 -0.22 21.85 -46.56
CA ILE A 342 0.09 22.61 -45.35
C ILE A 342 0.96 21.73 -44.45
N TYR A 343 2.19 22.13 -44.21
CA TYR A 343 3.14 21.49 -43.32
C TYR A 343 3.11 22.18 -41.97
N GLY A 344 3.07 21.38 -40.93
CA GLY A 344 3.08 21.85 -39.55
C GLY A 344 3.87 20.93 -38.64
N GLY A 345 4.08 21.37 -37.45
CA GLY A 345 4.73 20.56 -36.41
C GLY A 345 4.66 21.24 -35.07
N TRP A 346 4.95 20.48 -34.02
CA TRP A 346 5.08 21.02 -32.68
C TRP A 346 6.21 20.30 -31.93
N TYR A 347 6.73 20.97 -30.94
CA TYR A 347 7.77 20.44 -30.09
C TYR A 347 7.18 20.07 -28.70
N GLU A 348 7.64 18.96 -28.20
CA GLU A 348 7.38 18.49 -26.85
C GLU A 348 8.72 18.12 -26.22
N TYR A 349 8.91 18.42 -24.96
CA TYR A 349 10.09 17.99 -24.22
C TYR A 349 9.71 16.88 -23.25
N GLY A 350 10.53 15.82 -23.27
CA GLY A 350 10.41 14.70 -22.35
C GLY A 350 11.55 14.71 -21.34
N ILE A 351 11.22 14.60 -20.06
CA ILE A 351 12.18 14.59 -18.95
C ILE A 351 12.01 13.30 -18.15
N VAL A 352 13.12 12.58 -17.99
CA VAL A 352 13.19 11.33 -17.19
C VAL A 352 14.13 11.56 -16.02
N ALA A 353 13.61 11.42 -14.80
CA ALA A 353 14.43 11.45 -13.59
C ALA A 353 15.19 10.13 -13.44
N GLN A 354 16.48 10.22 -13.12
CA GLN A 354 17.36 9.08 -12.87
C GLN A 354 17.58 8.92 -11.37
N TYR A 355 17.54 7.68 -10.89
CA TYR A 355 17.77 7.30 -9.51
C TYR A 355 18.85 6.23 -9.44
N ALA A 356 19.41 6.00 -8.25
CA ALA A 356 20.44 4.97 -8.05
C ALA A 356 19.96 3.56 -8.47
N ASN A 357 18.66 3.28 -8.39
CA ASN A 357 18.07 1.97 -8.67
C ASN A 357 17.16 1.94 -9.90
N GLY A 358 17.18 2.96 -10.76
CA GLY A 358 16.39 2.99 -12.00
C GLY A 358 16.03 4.39 -12.47
N SER A 359 15.05 4.45 -13.37
CA SER A 359 14.56 5.69 -13.95
C SER A 359 13.04 5.79 -13.79
N SER A 360 12.53 7.01 -13.64
CA SER A 360 11.09 7.28 -13.67
C SER A 360 10.51 7.02 -15.08
N SER A 361 9.18 7.02 -15.16
CA SER A 361 8.52 7.29 -16.45
C SER A 361 8.82 8.71 -16.91
N GLU A 362 8.60 8.96 -18.20
CA GLU A 362 8.85 10.27 -18.81
C GLU A 362 7.71 11.24 -18.50
N ALA A 363 8.05 12.40 -17.93
CA ALA A 363 7.17 13.54 -17.85
C ALA A 363 7.33 14.40 -19.11
N ARG A 364 6.27 15.02 -19.60
CA ARG A 364 6.28 15.75 -20.87
C ARG A 364 5.63 17.12 -20.75
N ILE A 365 6.18 18.06 -21.52
CA ILE A 365 5.63 19.41 -21.67
C ILE A 365 5.71 19.84 -23.13
N TYR A 366 4.61 20.40 -23.63
CA TYR A 366 4.61 21.05 -24.93
C TYR A 366 5.28 22.42 -24.83
N ALA A 367 6.13 22.73 -25.81
CA ALA A 367 6.60 24.11 -25.97
C ALA A 367 5.40 24.99 -26.32
N PRO A 368 5.21 26.13 -25.61
CA PRO A 368 4.19 27.07 -26.01
C PRO A 368 4.57 27.62 -27.40
N ILE A 369 3.85 27.14 -28.42
CA ILE A 369 3.90 27.71 -29.74
C ILE A 369 3.06 28.98 -29.65
N GLY A 370 3.61 30.14 -30.02
CA GLY A 370 2.82 31.35 -30.12
C GLY A 370 1.61 31.11 -31.05
N GLU A 371 0.47 31.72 -30.72
CA GLU A 371 -0.74 31.58 -31.51
C GLU A 371 -0.45 31.80 -32.98
N CYS A 372 -0.79 30.82 -33.79
CA CYS A 372 -0.76 30.94 -35.24
C CYS A 372 -1.94 31.76 -35.72
#